data_8f45cc66611d2fc1386a1b2ecae42e05
#
_entry.id   8f45cc66611d2fc1386a1b2ecae42e05
#
_cell.length_a   1.000
_cell.length_b   1.000
_cell.length_c   1.000
_cell.angle_alpha   90.00
_cell.angle_beta   90.00
_cell.angle_gamma   90.00
#
_symmetry.space_group_name_H-M   'P 1'
#
loop_
_entity.id
_entity.type
_entity.pdbx_description
1 polymer ?
#
loop_
_entity_poly.entity_id
_entity_poly.type
_entity_poly.pdbx_seq_one_letter_code
_entity_poly.pdbx_strand_id
1 'polypeptide(L)'
;MLIDTHLHLFKEYYEDIPSIISDAINNNVRYYINNGCDTPSNKEVLESLKYPEVYGAIGIHPESVDNFSEEDIKFIEDNLSNPKIVAIGEIGLDYHFTKENKSEQIKLFETQLSLAEKYNMPVIIHSRDATEDTINILKKYKVTGVIHSFSGSLETAQIYFKMGFLLGINGVVTFKNCNLKDTLKSISLDNIVLETDAPYLTPTPNRGKQNSPKYILDIAKFIADIYDTTLEEVSKTTTENAKRMYKKLTIE
;
A
#
# COMPACT_ATOMS: atom_id res chain seq x y z
N MET A 1 -4.90 10.77 -14.88
CA MET A 1 -5.30 10.77 -13.46
C MET A 1 -4.33 9.94 -12.65
N LEU A 2 -4.24 10.17 -11.34
CA LEU A 2 -3.41 9.40 -10.40
C LEU A 2 -4.29 8.64 -9.42
N ILE A 3 -3.76 7.51 -8.93
CA ILE A 3 -4.33 6.70 -7.86
C ILE A 3 -3.32 6.65 -6.73
N ASP A 4 -3.77 6.87 -5.50
CA ASP A 4 -3.00 6.63 -4.29
C ASP A 4 -3.34 5.23 -3.77
N THR A 5 -2.43 4.27 -3.96
CA THR A 5 -2.71 2.87 -3.63
C THR A 5 -2.48 2.51 -2.17
N HIS A 6 -1.99 3.46 -1.34
CA HIS A 6 -1.80 3.25 0.09
C HIS A 6 -1.78 4.54 0.86
N LEU A 7 -2.78 4.75 1.70
CA LEU A 7 -2.83 5.83 2.68
C LEU A 7 -3.71 5.42 3.88
N HIS A 8 -3.65 6.23 4.94
CA HIS A 8 -4.44 6.07 6.16
C HIS A 8 -5.36 7.28 6.35
N LEU A 9 -6.57 7.22 5.77
CA LEU A 9 -7.53 8.31 5.77
C LEU A 9 -8.44 8.21 7.02
N PHE A 10 -7.86 8.46 8.21
CA PHE A 10 -8.53 8.30 9.49
C PHE A 10 -8.79 9.63 10.18
N LYS A 11 -9.84 9.67 11.01
CA LYS A 11 -10.28 10.86 11.76
C LYS A 11 -9.23 11.35 12.76
N GLU A 12 -8.39 10.46 13.27
CA GLU A 12 -7.29 10.83 14.16
C GLU A 12 -6.22 11.68 13.48
N TYR A 13 -6.07 11.55 12.15
CA TYR A 13 -5.07 12.29 11.36
C TYR A 13 -5.65 13.50 10.65
N TYR A 14 -6.93 13.45 10.25
CA TYR A 14 -7.56 14.48 9.44
C TYR A 14 -8.91 14.91 10.00
N GLU A 15 -9.01 16.17 10.41
CA GLU A 15 -10.26 16.75 10.95
C GLU A 15 -11.36 16.83 9.88
N ASP A 16 -10.99 17.08 8.61
CA ASP A 16 -11.91 17.25 7.49
C ASP A 16 -11.51 16.38 6.29
N ILE A 17 -11.90 15.10 6.33
CA ILE A 17 -11.65 14.13 5.27
C ILE A 17 -12.23 14.57 3.90
N PRO A 18 -13.48 15.10 3.80
CA PRO A 18 -13.98 15.66 2.54
C PRO A 18 -13.07 16.72 1.92
N SER A 19 -12.50 17.61 2.73
CA SER A 19 -11.57 18.64 2.24
C SER A 19 -10.28 18.01 1.71
N ILE A 20 -9.73 16.98 2.38
CA ILE A 20 -8.54 16.25 1.92
C ILE A 20 -8.79 15.60 0.56
N ILE A 21 -9.94 14.94 0.38
CA ILE A 21 -10.34 14.31 -0.89
C ILE A 21 -10.50 15.38 -1.98
N SER A 22 -11.23 16.46 -1.70
CA SER A 22 -11.44 17.56 -2.66
C SER A 22 -10.12 18.19 -3.11
N ASP A 23 -9.22 18.42 -2.17
CA ASP A 23 -7.89 19.00 -2.45
C ASP A 23 -7.04 18.06 -3.34
N ALA A 24 -7.10 16.77 -3.10
CA ALA A 24 -6.40 15.79 -3.91
C ALA A 24 -7.02 15.67 -5.33
N ILE A 25 -8.34 15.70 -5.48
CA ILE A 25 -9.02 15.71 -6.77
C ILE A 25 -8.58 16.95 -7.60
N ASN A 26 -8.45 18.11 -6.99
CA ASN A 26 -7.96 19.33 -7.63
C ASN A 26 -6.49 19.20 -8.11
N ASN A 27 -5.75 18.25 -7.56
CA ASN A 27 -4.38 17.87 -7.96
C ASN A 27 -4.34 16.63 -8.87
N ASN A 28 -5.45 16.28 -9.51
CA ASN A 28 -5.59 15.16 -10.45
C ASN A 28 -5.41 13.76 -9.80
N VAL A 29 -5.58 13.64 -8.48
CA VAL A 29 -5.61 12.37 -7.75
C VAL A 29 -7.07 11.99 -7.54
N ARG A 30 -7.50 10.90 -8.15
CA ARG A 30 -8.94 10.59 -8.31
C ARG A 30 -9.41 9.45 -7.44
N TYR A 31 -8.53 8.52 -7.09
CA TYR A 31 -8.92 7.32 -6.33
C TYR A 31 -7.88 6.99 -5.27
N TYR A 32 -8.35 6.39 -4.21
CA TYR A 32 -7.55 6.09 -3.01
C TYR A 32 -7.85 4.68 -2.52
N ILE A 33 -6.82 3.96 -2.06
CA ILE A 33 -7.01 2.73 -1.29
C ILE A 33 -6.65 3.06 0.17
N ASN A 34 -7.67 3.20 1.01
CA ASN A 34 -7.53 3.44 2.44
C ASN A 34 -7.21 2.12 3.15
N ASN A 35 -6.09 2.06 3.89
CA ASN A 35 -5.55 0.84 4.48
C ASN A 35 -5.74 0.81 5.99
N GLY A 36 -6.39 -0.23 6.49
CA GLY A 36 -6.54 -0.49 7.92
C GLY A 36 -5.33 -1.26 8.48
N CYS A 37 -5.09 -1.10 9.78
CA CYS A 37 -3.97 -1.71 10.50
C CYS A 37 -4.42 -2.55 11.69
N ASP A 38 -5.67 -2.39 12.11
CA ASP A 38 -6.32 -3.06 13.23
C ASP A 38 -7.85 -3.00 13.08
N THR A 39 -8.60 -3.62 13.96
CA THR A 39 -10.07 -3.61 13.86
C THR A 39 -10.69 -2.23 14.00
N PRO A 40 -10.24 -1.32 14.88
CA PRO A 40 -10.73 0.06 14.88
C PRO A 40 -10.54 0.77 13.54
N SER A 41 -9.33 0.78 12.99
CA SER A 41 -9.04 1.42 11.70
C SER A 41 -9.72 0.71 10.53
N ASN A 42 -9.86 -0.62 10.53
CA ASN A 42 -10.65 -1.37 9.56
C ASN A 42 -12.11 -0.92 9.52
N LYS A 43 -12.71 -0.58 10.66
CA LYS A 43 -14.06 0.00 10.73
C LYS A 43 -14.10 1.40 10.09
N GLU A 44 -13.09 2.23 10.33
CA GLU A 44 -12.99 3.54 9.67
C GLU A 44 -12.77 3.40 8.16
N VAL A 45 -12.02 2.38 7.71
CA VAL A 45 -11.93 2.05 6.27
C VAL A 45 -13.33 1.82 5.71
N LEU A 46 -14.13 0.94 6.34
CA LEU A 46 -15.51 0.67 5.88
C LEU A 46 -16.40 1.92 5.87
N GLU A 47 -16.29 2.80 6.89
CA GLU A 47 -17.00 4.07 6.91
C GLU A 47 -16.59 5.01 5.77
N SER A 48 -15.31 4.98 5.37
CA SER A 48 -14.76 5.83 4.32
C SER A 48 -15.23 5.43 2.91
N LEU A 49 -15.72 4.19 2.72
CA LEU A 49 -16.23 3.69 1.44
C LEU A 49 -17.49 4.43 0.95
N LYS A 50 -18.11 5.25 1.79
CA LYS A 50 -19.20 6.16 1.38
C LYS A 50 -18.74 7.21 0.37
N TYR A 51 -17.45 7.54 0.34
CA TYR A 51 -16.89 8.44 -0.67
C TYR A 51 -16.67 7.66 -1.98
N PRO A 52 -17.15 8.17 -3.13
CA PRO A 52 -17.04 7.47 -4.41
C PRO A 52 -15.60 7.11 -4.79
N GLU A 53 -14.66 7.98 -4.46
CA GLU A 53 -13.25 7.89 -4.80
C GLU A 53 -12.47 6.90 -3.93
N VAL A 54 -13.03 6.50 -2.77
CA VAL A 54 -12.33 5.70 -1.76
C VAL A 54 -12.68 4.23 -1.92
N TYR A 55 -11.67 3.41 -2.06
CA TYR A 55 -11.64 1.96 -1.89
C TYR A 55 -10.93 1.60 -0.60
N GLY A 56 -10.99 0.35 -0.17
CA GLY A 56 -10.38 -0.07 1.08
C GLY A 56 -9.55 -1.34 0.97
N ALA A 57 -8.55 -1.44 1.81
CA ALA A 57 -7.90 -2.68 2.20
C ALA A 57 -8.05 -2.84 3.72
N ILE A 58 -8.34 -4.04 4.18
CA ILE A 58 -8.52 -4.35 5.59
C ILE A 58 -7.61 -5.49 6.00
N GLY A 59 -6.94 -5.32 7.13
CA GLY A 59 -5.96 -6.26 7.65
C GLY A 59 -5.56 -5.94 9.08
N ILE A 60 -4.65 -6.75 9.63
CA ILE A 60 -4.02 -6.52 10.93
C ILE A 60 -2.52 -6.38 10.69
N HIS A 61 -2.01 -5.18 10.96
CA HIS A 61 -0.60 -4.83 10.83
C HIS A 61 0.25 -5.58 11.87
N PRO A 62 1.50 -5.94 11.59
CA PRO A 62 2.37 -6.65 12.53
C PRO A 62 2.57 -5.94 13.87
N GLU A 63 2.50 -4.61 13.93
CA GLU A 63 2.56 -3.87 15.20
C GLU A 63 1.33 -4.07 16.10
N SER A 64 0.21 -4.53 15.55
CA SER A 64 -1.02 -4.81 16.29
C SER A 64 -1.12 -6.26 16.77
N VAL A 65 -0.08 -7.08 16.57
CA VAL A 65 -0.09 -8.52 16.85
C VAL A 65 -0.43 -8.88 18.28
N ASP A 66 -0.05 -8.06 19.26
CA ASP A 66 -0.28 -8.33 20.68
C ASP A 66 -1.75 -8.09 21.11
N ASN A 67 -2.54 -7.43 20.27
CA ASN A 67 -3.89 -6.96 20.58
C ASN A 67 -4.98 -7.56 19.68
N PHE A 68 -4.65 -8.50 18.77
CA PHE A 68 -5.64 -9.08 17.87
C PHE A 68 -6.26 -10.36 18.45
N SER A 69 -7.44 -10.70 17.95
CA SER A 69 -8.22 -11.89 18.29
C SER A 69 -8.70 -12.64 17.04
N GLU A 70 -9.27 -13.84 17.22
CA GLU A 70 -9.90 -14.58 16.12
C GLU A 70 -11.14 -13.83 15.55
N GLU A 71 -11.83 -13.06 16.38
CA GLU A 71 -12.94 -12.20 15.97
C GLU A 71 -12.48 -11.12 14.99
N ASP A 72 -11.26 -10.60 15.12
CA ASP A 72 -10.71 -9.61 14.20
C ASP A 72 -10.45 -10.23 12.82
N ILE A 73 -9.93 -11.46 12.77
CA ILE A 73 -9.77 -12.19 11.50
C ILE A 73 -11.13 -12.47 10.87
N LYS A 74 -12.11 -12.88 11.70
CA LYS A 74 -13.48 -13.08 11.23
C LYS A 74 -14.09 -11.79 10.71
N PHE A 75 -13.85 -10.65 11.36
CA PHE A 75 -14.30 -9.34 10.89
C PHE A 75 -13.77 -9.03 9.49
N ILE A 76 -12.48 -9.30 9.23
CA ILE A 76 -11.90 -9.15 7.89
C ILE A 76 -12.66 -10.05 6.91
N GLU A 77 -12.76 -11.36 7.21
CA GLU A 77 -13.40 -12.34 6.34
C GLU A 77 -14.83 -11.95 5.96
N ASP A 78 -15.65 -11.55 6.94
CA ASP A 78 -17.05 -11.17 6.75
C ASP A 78 -17.22 -9.94 5.82
N ASN A 79 -16.19 -9.09 5.70
CA ASN A 79 -16.23 -7.87 4.89
C ASN A 79 -15.55 -7.99 3.51
N LEU A 80 -14.90 -9.12 3.19
CA LEU A 80 -14.25 -9.30 1.89
C LEU A 80 -15.21 -9.31 0.71
N SER A 81 -16.49 -9.58 0.93
CA SER A 81 -17.52 -9.53 -0.12
C SER A 81 -17.88 -8.11 -0.57
N ASN A 82 -17.54 -7.10 0.19
CA ASN A 82 -17.79 -5.70 -0.17
C ASN A 82 -17.06 -5.37 -1.49
N PRO A 83 -17.76 -4.83 -2.51
CA PRO A 83 -17.16 -4.55 -3.81
C PRO A 83 -16.06 -3.49 -3.77
N LYS A 84 -16.04 -2.61 -2.76
CA LYS A 84 -15.01 -1.59 -2.58
C LYS A 84 -13.84 -2.04 -1.68
N ILE A 85 -13.88 -3.23 -1.08
CA ILE A 85 -12.72 -3.84 -0.44
C ILE A 85 -11.92 -4.58 -1.51
N VAL A 86 -10.77 -4.02 -1.86
CA VAL A 86 -9.96 -4.44 -3.02
C VAL A 86 -8.76 -5.33 -2.66
N ALA A 87 -8.35 -5.36 -1.40
CA ALA A 87 -7.21 -6.14 -0.93
C ALA A 87 -7.35 -6.55 0.55
N ILE A 88 -6.57 -7.53 0.98
CA ILE A 88 -6.26 -7.76 2.39
C ILE A 88 -4.94 -7.03 2.69
N GLY A 89 -4.99 -6.07 3.59
CA GLY A 89 -3.86 -5.20 3.95
C GLY A 89 -4.29 -4.12 4.95
N GLU A 90 -3.34 -3.56 5.65
CA GLU A 90 -1.91 -3.81 5.57
C GLU A 90 -1.52 -5.00 6.44
N ILE A 91 -0.76 -5.96 5.90
CA ILE A 91 -0.35 -7.17 6.59
C ILE A 91 1.15 -7.43 6.34
N GLY A 92 1.82 -8.17 7.20
CA GLY A 92 3.22 -8.48 6.97
C GLY A 92 4.06 -8.64 8.23
N LEU A 93 5.31 -8.17 8.16
CA LEU A 93 6.31 -8.30 9.22
C LEU A 93 7.04 -6.98 9.47
N ASP A 94 7.19 -6.61 10.74
CA ASP A 94 8.02 -5.49 11.19
C ASP A 94 8.94 -5.93 12.34
N TYR A 95 10.25 -5.94 12.09
CA TYR A 95 11.26 -6.29 13.09
C TYR A 95 12.06 -5.08 13.56
N HIS A 96 11.61 -3.89 13.21
CA HIS A 96 12.34 -2.65 13.51
C HIS A 96 12.27 -2.31 15.00
N PHE A 97 11.08 -2.38 15.60
CA PHE A 97 10.89 -1.99 17.00
C PHE A 97 11.14 -3.14 17.96
N THR A 98 10.74 -4.35 17.61
CA THR A 98 10.96 -5.55 18.43
C THR A 98 11.06 -6.82 17.57
N LYS A 99 11.80 -7.81 18.10
CA LYS A 99 11.85 -9.17 17.54
C LYS A 99 11.29 -10.19 18.51
N GLU A 100 10.83 -9.76 19.67
CA GLU A 100 10.35 -10.67 20.73
C GLU A 100 9.06 -11.38 20.32
N ASN A 101 8.18 -10.68 19.55
CA ASN A 101 6.92 -11.23 19.04
C ASN A 101 7.00 -11.70 17.57
N LYS A 102 8.21 -12.04 17.10
CA LYS A 102 8.44 -12.48 15.71
C LYS A 102 7.58 -13.71 15.33
N SER A 103 7.44 -14.68 16.21
CA SER A 103 6.66 -15.88 15.96
C SER A 103 5.16 -15.58 15.83
N GLU A 104 4.68 -14.65 16.63
CA GLU A 104 3.29 -14.18 16.61
C GLU A 104 3.01 -13.39 15.33
N GLN A 105 3.92 -12.50 14.93
CA GLN A 105 3.83 -11.77 13.65
C GLN A 105 3.79 -12.75 12.47
N ILE A 106 4.66 -13.76 12.43
CA ILE A 106 4.66 -14.77 11.37
C ILE A 106 3.33 -15.52 11.33
N LYS A 107 2.82 -15.98 12.48
CA LYS A 107 1.54 -16.68 12.57
C LYS A 107 0.38 -15.82 12.07
N LEU A 108 0.33 -14.55 12.48
CA LEU A 108 -0.69 -13.59 12.05
C LEU A 108 -0.61 -13.36 10.53
N PHE A 109 0.59 -13.17 10.01
CA PHE A 109 0.83 -12.95 8.58
C PHE A 109 0.38 -14.18 7.76
N GLU A 110 0.79 -15.42 8.15
CA GLU A 110 0.38 -16.65 7.48
C GLU A 110 -1.14 -16.87 7.55
N THR A 111 -1.79 -16.51 8.66
CA THR A 111 -3.26 -16.57 8.79
C THR A 111 -3.95 -15.68 7.77
N GLN A 112 -3.50 -14.44 7.61
CA GLN A 112 -4.08 -13.49 6.67
C GLN A 112 -3.74 -13.82 5.20
N LEU A 113 -2.56 -14.40 4.93
CA LEU A 113 -2.23 -14.91 3.60
C LEU A 113 -3.11 -16.11 3.21
N SER A 114 -3.40 -17.00 4.15
CA SER A 114 -4.34 -18.12 3.93
C SER A 114 -5.74 -17.61 3.58
N LEU A 115 -6.17 -16.55 4.24
CA LEU A 115 -7.45 -15.89 3.93
C LEU A 115 -7.43 -15.27 2.53
N ALA A 116 -6.35 -14.57 2.17
CA ALA A 116 -6.18 -13.96 0.86
C ALA A 116 -6.19 -15.02 -0.27
N GLU A 117 -5.48 -16.14 -0.07
CA GLU A 117 -5.47 -17.25 -1.02
C GLU A 117 -6.87 -17.87 -1.17
N LYS A 118 -7.57 -18.14 -0.04
CA LYS A 118 -8.93 -18.69 -0.02
C LYS A 118 -9.92 -17.86 -0.83
N TYR A 119 -9.85 -16.53 -0.73
CA TYR A 119 -10.77 -15.59 -1.38
C TYR A 119 -10.22 -15.01 -2.68
N ASN A 120 -9.02 -15.44 -3.11
CA ASN A 120 -8.33 -14.90 -4.29
C ASN A 120 -8.26 -13.37 -4.27
N MET A 121 -7.94 -12.82 -3.09
CA MET A 121 -7.77 -11.40 -2.87
C MET A 121 -6.29 -11.01 -3.00
N PRO A 122 -5.96 -9.88 -3.65
CA PRO A 122 -4.61 -9.35 -3.58
C PRO A 122 -4.28 -8.89 -2.16
N VAL A 123 -2.97 -8.78 -1.88
CA VAL A 123 -2.48 -8.37 -0.56
C VAL A 123 -1.64 -7.10 -0.65
N ILE A 124 -1.65 -6.30 0.43
CA ILE A 124 -0.75 -5.16 0.61
C ILE A 124 0.20 -5.50 1.74
N ILE A 125 1.48 -5.62 1.41
CA ILE A 125 2.50 -6.20 2.28
C ILE A 125 3.38 -5.13 2.88
N HIS A 126 3.38 -5.06 4.21
CA HIS A 126 4.38 -4.37 5.01
C HIS A 126 5.60 -5.28 5.24
N SER A 127 6.80 -4.75 5.04
CA SER A 127 8.04 -5.49 5.32
C SER A 127 9.15 -4.55 5.76
N ARG A 128 9.43 -4.51 7.05
CA ARG A 128 10.48 -3.67 7.63
C ARG A 128 11.46 -4.48 8.45
N ASP A 129 12.75 -4.43 8.06
CA ASP A 129 13.82 -5.24 8.65
C ASP A 129 13.53 -6.77 8.63
N ALA A 130 12.62 -7.23 7.73
CA ALA A 130 12.06 -8.57 7.68
C ALA A 130 12.04 -9.20 6.26
N THR A 131 12.76 -8.64 5.30
CA THR A 131 12.67 -8.99 3.87
C THR A 131 12.84 -10.48 3.60
N GLU A 132 13.81 -11.15 4.22
CA GLU A 132 14.08 -12.58 4.00
C GLU A 132 12.90 -13.45 4.45
N ASP A 133 12.38 -13.22 5.66
CA ASP A 133 11.24 -13.98 6.18
C ASP A 133 9.97 -13.68 5.38
N THR A 134 9.74 -12.43 5.01
CA THR A 134 8.62 -12.03 4.14
C THR A 134 8.64 -12.81 2.82
N ILE A 135 9.78 -12.84 2.12
CA ILE A 135 9.94 -13.60 0.87
C ILE A 135 9.71 -15.10 1.09
N ASN A 136 10.30 -15.68 2.15
CA ASN A 136 10.20 -17.12 2.42
C ASN A 136 8.77 -17.52 2.78
N ILE A 137 8.02 -16.68 3.46
CA ILE A 137 6.60 -16.92 3.77
C ILE A 137 5.77 -16.77 2.50
N LEU A 138 5.89 -15.67 1.75
CA LEU A 138 5.10 -15.44 0.54
C LEU A 138 5.25 -16.57 -0.49
N LYS A 139 6.41 -17.22 -0.59
CA LYS A 139 6.62 -18.38 -1.49
C LYS A 139 5.74 -19.59 -1.19
N LYS A 140 5.15 -19.66 0.00
CA LYS A 140 4.28 -20.78 0.41
C LYS A 140 2.83 -20.60 -0.05
N TYR A 141 2.45 -19.39 -0.48
CA TYR A 141 1.06 -19.00 -0.79
C TYR A 141 0.90 -18.57 -2.25
N LYS A 142 -0.27 -18.84 -2.83
CA LYS A 142 -0.62 -18.41 -4.20
C LYS A 142 -1.35 -17.06 -4.15
N VAL A 143 -0.65 -16.04 -3.74
CA VAL A 143 -1.16 -14.67 -3.65
C VAL A 143 -0.36 -13.73 -4.53
N THR A 144 -0.98 -12.63 -4.94
CA THR A 144 -0.35 -11.51 -5.62
C THR A 144 -0.69 -10.22 -4.88
N GLY A 145 0.02 -9.15 -5.13
CA GLY A 145 -0.28 -7.90 -4.44
C GLY A 145 0.77 -6.84 -4.64
N VAL A 146 0.87 -5.95 -3.67
CA VAL A 146 1.84 -4.85 -3.66
C VAL A 146 2.73 -4.98 -2.43
N ILE A 147 4.03 -4.86 -2.63
CA ILE A 147 4.98 -4.62 -1.54
C ILE A 147 4.96 -3.13 -1.29
N HIS A 148 4.27 -2.73 -0.21
CA HIS A 148 4.14 -1.35 0.22
C HIS A 148 5.49 -0.74 0.60
N SER A 149 5.67 0.55 0.34
CA SER A 149 6.86 1.33 0.74
C SER A 149 8.19 0.67 0.39
N PHE A 150 8.27 0.09 -0.81
CA PHE A 150 9.46 -0.66 -1.22
C PHE A 150 10.71 0.21 -1.23
N SER A 151 11.76 -0.26 -0.55
CA SER A 151 13.07 0.41 -0.45
C SER A 151 14.25 -0.56 -0.63
N GLY A 152 13.97 -1.76 -1.16
CA GLY A 152 14.95 -2.83 -1.32
C GLY A 152 15.84 -2.71 -2.57
N SER A 153 16.71 -3.73 -2.76
CA SER A 153 17.60 -3.83 -3.91
C SER A 153 16.90 -4.32 -5.18
N LEU A 154 17.60 -4.24 -6.31
CA LEU A 154 17.13 -4.76 -7.59
C LEU A 154 16.87 -6.28 -7.53
N GLU A 155 17.75 -7.03 -6.85
CA GLU A 155 17.60 -8.48 -6.69
C GLU A 155 16.33 -8.81 -5.92
N THR A 156 16.05 -8.06 -4.86
CA THR A 156 14.81 -8.21 -4.07
C THR A 156 13.59 -7.88 -4.91
N ALA A 157 13.63 -6.80 -5.68
CA ALA A 157 12.55 -6.43 -6.61
C ALA A 157 12.26 -7.56 -7.61
N GLN A 158 13.30 -8.13 -8.22
CA GLN A 158 13.17 -9.23 -9.18
C GLN A 158 12.56 -10.51 -8.58
N ILE A 159 12.82 -10.79 -7.28
CA ILE A 159 12.18 -11.90 -6.57
C ILE A 159 10.67 -11.63 -6.47
N TYR A 160 10.26 -10.45 -6.04
CA TYR A 160 8.85 -10.09 -5.93
C TYR A 160 8.13 -10.11 -7.28
N PHE A 161 8.76 -9.65 -8.37
CA PHE A 161 8.17 -9.72 -9.72
C PHE A 161 7.90 -11.15 -10.17
N LYS A 162 8.84 -12.08 -9.91
CA LYS A 162 8.63 -13.52 -10.21
C LYS A 162 7.48 -14.14 -9.43
N MET A 163 7.12 -13.56 -8.32
CA MET A 163 5.98 -13.97 -7.48
C MET A 163 4.67 -13.24 -7.85
N GLY A 164 4.72 -12.32 -8.82
CA GLY A 164 3.55 -11.58 -9.29
C GLY A 164 3.20 -10.32 -8.47
N PHE A 165 4.14 -9.82 -7.67
CA PHE A 165 3.95 -8.59 -6.91
C PHE A 165 4.37 -7.36 -7.71
N LEU A 166 3.72 -6.22 -7.42
CA LEU A 166 4.14 -4.88 -7.78
C LEU A 166 4.82 -4.21 -6.58
N LEU A 167 5.55 -3.13 -6.85
CA LEU A 167 6.19 -2.32 -5.80
C LEU A 167 5.42 -1.02 -5.60
N GLY A 168 5.06 -0.72 -4.36
CA GLY A 168 4.53 0.56 -3.94
C GLY A 168 5.65 1.58 -3.76
N ILE A 169 5.59 2.68 -4.48
CA ILE A 169 6.61 3.73 -4.45
C ILE A 169 5.99 5.00 -3.87
N ASN A 170 6.52 5.44 -2.73
CA ASN A 170 6.04 6.59 -1.98
C ASN A 170 7.05 7.75 -1.90
N GLY A 171 6.77 8.73 -1.05
CA GLY A 171 7.54 9.95 -0.88
C GLY A 171 9.02 9.74 -0.53
N VAL A 172 9.38 8.58 0.02
CA VAL A 172 10.79 8.23 0.36
C VAL A 172 11.70 8.32 -0.85
N VAL A 173 11.20 8.01 -2.05
CA VAL A 173 11.99 8.09 -3.30
C VAL A 173 12.57 9.48 -3.55
N THR A 174 11.93 10.52 -3.02
CA THR A 174 12.37 11.93 -3.17
C THR A 174 13.40 12.35 -2.13
N PHE A 175 13.72 11.50 -1.13
CA PHE A 175 14.61 11.86 -0.05
C PHE A 175 16.07 11.85 -0.51
N LYS A 176 16.88 12.78 0.03
CA LYS A 176 18.28 12.98 -0.35
C LYS A 176 19.13 11.69 -0.26
N ASN A 177 18.87 10.88 0.76
CA ASN A 177 19.64 9.66 1.06
C ASN A 177 18.97 8.39 0.54
N CYS A 178 17.96 8.49 -0.34
CA CYS A 178 17.29 7.34 -0.89
C CYS A 178 18.08 6.75 -2.06
N ASN A 179 18.42 5.46 -1.97
CA ASN A 179 19.19 4.73 -3.00
C ASN A 179 18.27 4.02 -4.01
N LEU A 180 16.94 4.18 -3.91
CA LEU A 180 15.97 3.48 -4.74
C LEU A 180 16.03 3.89 -6.23
N LYS A 181 16.60 5.06 -6.55
CA LYS A 181 16.69 5.58 -7.93
C LYS A 181 17.37 4.61 -8.89
N ASP A 182 18.47 3.98 -8.48
CA ASP A 182 19.21 3.05 -9.34
C ASP A 182 18.43 1.75 -9.55
N THR A 183 17.74 1.28 -8.53
CA THR A 183 16.82 0.15 -8.65
C THR A 183 15.68 0.48 -9.63
N LEU A 184 15.05 1.65 -9.50
CA LEU A 184 13.94 2.06 -10.38
C LEU A 184 14.37 2.20 -11.84
N LYS A 185 15.56 2.75 -12.12
CA LYS A 185 16.12 2.82 -13.49
C LYS A 185 16.33 1.45 -14.13
N SER A 186 16.43 0.40 -13.33
CA SER A 186 16.74 -0.97 -13.77
C SER A 186 15.49 -1.86 -13.88
N ILE A 187 14.31 -1.35 -13.54
CA ILE A 187 13.03 -2.08 -13.64
C ILE A 187 12.04 -1.35 -14.54
N SER A 188 11.05 -2.08 -15.09
CA SER A 188 9.99 -1.48 -15.89
C SER A 188 9.02 -0.67 -15.02
N LEU A 189 8.51 0.43 -15.55
CA LEU A 189 7.40 1.21 -14.97
C LEU A 189 6.13 0.35 -14.78
N ASP A 190 5.97 -0.72 -15.58
CA ASP A 190 4.86 -1.68 -15.46
C ASP A 190 4.85 -2.47 -14.14
N ASN A 191 5.92 -2.38 -13.36
CA ASN A 191 6.10 -3.12 -12.12
C ASN A 191 5.87 -2.29 -10.86
N ILE A 192 5.47 -1.03 -11.00
CA ILE A 192 5.25 -0.15 -9.84
C ILE A 192 3.83 0.40 -9.81
N VAL A 193 3.39 0.73 -8.59
CA VAL A 193 2.23 1.59 -8.30
C VAL A 193 2.71 2.77 -7.46
N LEU A 194 1.93 3.85 -7.44
CA LEU A 194 2.24 5.02 -6.63
C LEU A 194 1.37 5.04 -5.38
N GLU A 195 1.95 5.50 -4.30
CA GLU A 195 1.28 5.63 -3.01
C GLU A 195 1.85 6.82 -2.24
N THR A 196 1.13 7.33 -1.25
CA THR A 196 1.66 8.39 -0.38
C THR A 196 2.12 7.89 0.97
N ASP A 197 1.47 6.86 1.50
CA ASP A 197 1.55 6.48 2.91
C ASP A 197 1.13 7.63 3.85
N ALA A 198 0.23 8.47 3.37
CA ALA A 198 -0.24 9.62 4.15
C ALA A 198 -1.00 9.15 5.42
N PRO A 199 -0.75 9.74 6.58
CA PRO A 199 -0.13 11.06 6.84
C PRO A 199 1.40 11.07 6.95
N TYR A 200 2.06 9.95 6.71
CA TYR A 200 3.51 9.76 6.87
C TYR A 200 4.27 10.06 5.57
N LEU A 201 5.60 10.04 5.63
CA LEU A 201 6.54 10.00 4.50
C LEU A 201 6.38 11.12 3.45
N THR A 202 5.99 12.32 3.87
CA THR A 202 5.79 13.49 2.99
C THR A 202 6.93 13.69 2.02
N PRO A 203 6.69 13.76 0.69
CA PRO A 203 7.75 13.95 -0.30
C PRO A 203 8.38 15.33 -0.24
N THR A 204 9.61 15.45 -0.80
CA THR A 204 10.20 16.74 -1.12
C THR A 204 9.39 17.41 -2.26
N PRO A 205 9.11 18.76 -2.24
CA PRO A 205 9.68 19.74 -1.29
C PRO A 205 8.89 19.93 0.02
N ASN A 206 7.86 19.12 0.27
CA ASN A 206 6.90 19.35 1.35
C ASN A 206 7.31 18.70 2.69
N ARG A 207 8.56 18.22 2.82
CA ARG A 207 9.11 17.63 4.05
C ARG A 207 8.80 18.47 5.29
N GLY A 208 8.44 17.78 6.40
CA GLY A 208 8.11 18.43 7.68
C GLY A 208 6.65 18.86 7.81
N LYS A 209 5.86 18.78 6.75
CA LYS A 209 4.39 18.92 6.82
C LYS A 209 3.75 17.53 6.97
N GLN A 210 2.50 17.47 7.45
CA GLN A 210 1.69 16.28 7.37
C GLN A 210 1.49 15.89 5.89
N ASN A 211 1.64 14.61 5.59
CA ASN A 211 1.43 14.11 4.22
C ASN A 211 -0.07 14.13 3.87
N SER A 212 -0.35 14.16 2.58
CA SER A 212 -1.71 14.19 2.03
C SER A 212 -1.71 13.54 0.65
N PRO A 213 -2.79 12.88 0.24
CA PRO A 213 -2.86 12.21 -1.06
C PRO A 213 -2.58 13.13 -2.25
N LYS A 214 -2.78 14.45 -2.15
CA LYS A 214 -2.41 15.40 -3.22
C LYS A 214 -0.92 15.38 -3.58
N TYR A 215 -0.05 15.01 -2.64
CA TYR A 215 1.40 14.98 -2.86
C TYR A 215 1.87 13.78 -3.69
N ILE A 216 0.97 12.85 -4.06
CA ILE A 216 1.31 11.81 -5.03
C ILE A 216 1.71 12.41 -6.38
N LEU A 217 1.23 13.63 -6.69
CA LEU A 217 1.65 14.37 -7.88
C LEU A 217 3.15 14.70 -7.87
N ASP A 218 3.71 15.05 -6.70
CA ASP A 218 5.15 15.31 -6.57
C ASP A 218 5.96 14.01 -6.72
N ILE A 219 5.44 12.89 -6.20
CA ILE A 219 6.04 11.57 -6.39
C ILE A 219 6.02 11.18 -7.87
N ALA A 220 4.88 11.33 -8.55
CA ALA A 220 4.74 11.00 -9.97
C ALA A 220 5.67 11.81 -10.86
N LYS A 221 5.84 13.12 -10.60
CA LYS A 221 6.81 13.97 -11.32
C LYS A 221 8.23 13.46 -11.12
N PHE A 222 8.60 13.12 -9.89
CA PHE A 222 9.92 12.61 -9.58
C PHE A 222 10.21 11.24 -10.25
N ILE A 223 9.19 10.38 -10.34
CA ILE A 223 9.28 9.12 -11.07
C ILE A 223 9.44 9.37 -12.58
N ALA A 224 8.71 10.35 -13.15
CA ALA A 224 8.87 10.74 -14.55
C ALA A 224 10.31 11.17 -14.86
N ASP A 225 10.94 11.94 -13.98
CA ASP A 225 12.35 12.33 -14.11
C ASP A 225 13.30 11.12 -14.04
N ILE A 226 13.03 10.13 -13.16
CA ILE A 226 13.87 8.91 -13.04
C ILE A 226 13.83 8.08 -14.32
N TYR A 227 12.64 7.93 -14.93
CA TYR A 227 12.42 7.10 -16.13
C TYR A 227 12.64 7.86 -17.43
N ASP A 228 13.03 9.14 -17.40
CA ASP A 228 13.15 10.02 -18.57
C ASP A 228 11.88 9.98 -19.45
N THR A 229 10.72 10.16 -18.80
CA THR A 229 9.40 10.07 -19.43
C THR A 229 8.48 11.21 -18.98
N THR A 230 7.25 11.23 -19.45
CA THR A 230 6.28 12.25 -19.10
C THR A 230 5.45 11.87 -17.85
N LEU A 231 4.95 12.90 -17.14
CA LEU A 231 3.99 12.70 -16.07
C LEU A 231 2.72 11.97 -16.55
N GLU A 232 2.31 12.21 -17.80
CA GLU A 232 1.15 11.53 -18.39
C GLU A 232 1.38 10.03 -18.52
N GLU A 233 2.57 9.61 -19.01
CA GLU A 233 2.92 8.20 -19.14
C GLU A 233 3.03 7.52 -17.77
N VAL A 234 3.66 8.17 -16.78
CA VAL A 234 3.70 7.65 -15.40
C VAL A 234 2.28 7.48 -14.86
N SER A 235 1.45 8.51 -14.98
CA SER A 235 0.06 8.48 -14.48
C SER A 235 -0.76 7.37 -15.13
N LYS A 236 -0.61 7.19 -16.46
CA LYS A 236 -1.32 6.16 -17.22
C LYS A 236 -0.86 4.77 -16.80
N THR A 237 0.45 4.52 -16.87
CA THR A 237 1.01 3.18 -16.59
C THR A 237 0.75 2.74 -15.17
N THR A 238 0.99 3.60 -14.16
CA THR A 238 0.77 3.23 -12.76
C THR A 238 -0.71 3.06 -12.41
N THR A 239 -1.61 3.80 -13.07
CA THR A 239 -3.07 3.59 -12.97
C THR A 239 -3.46 2.22 -13.54
N GLU A 240 -2.99 1.85 -14.73
CA GLU A 240 -3.27 0.54 -15.33
C GLU A 240 -2.66 -0.61 -14.49
N ASN A 241 -1.49 -0.40 -13.89
CA ASN A 241 -0.90 -1.34 -12.96
C ASN A 241 -1.79 -1.57 -11.73
N ALA A 242 -2.31 -0.51 -11.13
CA ALA A 242 -3.24 -0.60 -10.00
C ALA A 242 -4.54 -1.33 -10.40
N LYS A 243 -5.14 -1.01 -11.56
CA LYS A 243 -6.32 -1.71 -12.08
C LYS A 243 -6.06 -3.20 -12.32
N ARG A 244 -4.90 -3.54 -12.88
CA ARG A 244 -4.49 -4.92 -13.11
C ARG A 244 -4.35 -5.70 -11.81
N MET A 245 -3.79 -5.08 -10.77
CA MET A 245 -3.59 -5.70 -9.47
C MET A 245 -4.90 -5.82 -8.69
N TYR A 246 -5.63 -4.74 -8.58
CA TYR A 246 -6.85 -4.65 -7.78
C TYR A 246 -8.10 -4.80 -8.65
N LYS A 247 -8.44 -6.04 -9.00
CA LYS A 247 -9.54 -6.36 -9.97
C LYS A 247 -10.90 -5.77 -9.59
N LYS A 248 -11.14 -5.47 -8.32
CA LYS A 248 -12.36 -4.80 -7.84
C LYS A 248 -12.28 -3.27 -7.97
N LEU A 249 -11.14 -2.71 -8.35
CA LEU A 249 -10.97 -1.29 -8.58
C LEU A 249 -11.61 -0.91 -9.91
N THR A 250 -12.92 -0.68 -9.88
CA THR A 250 -13.75 -0.30 -11.04
C THR A 250 -13.76 1.22 -11.16
N ILE A 251 -12.83 1.76 -11.92
CA ILE A 251 -12.65 3.19 -12.14
C ILE A 251 -12.78 3.53 -13.62
N GLU A 252 -13.39 4.70 -13.91
CA GLU A 252 -13.58 5.25 -15.25
C GLU A 252 -12.34 5.98 -15.78
#